data_1314ff1986a6de857afa45437c23902d
#
_entry.id   1314ff1986a6de857afa45437c23902d
#
_cell.length_a   1.000
_cell.length_b   1.000
_cell.length_c   1.000
_cell.angle_alpha   90.00
_cell.angle_beta   90.00
_cell.angle_gamma   90.00
#
_symmetry.space_group_name_H-M   'P 1'
#
loop_
_entity.id
_entity.type
_entity.pdbx_description
1 polymer ?
#
loop_
_entity_poly.entity_id
_entity_poly.type
_entity_poly.pdbx_seq_one_letter_code
_entity_poly.pdbx_strand_id
1 'polypeptide(L)'
;MLFKCLELLAVAVIAYLIGSIPTGYIIVKAKTGQDIRTVGSGSTGATNVKRVLGKNYFFLVMLLDALKGALPVILAKLFATVGLSLGLAPVIAAIAVIIGHSKSVFLQFKGGKSVASGVGTILALNWIVGLIIALVWGVITYTTKYVSVGSIIALLISPFVMYFLHSPIAYVAYCA
;
A
#
# COMPACT_ATOMS: atom_id res chain seq x y z
N MET A 1 -22.44 -19.74 -5.49
CA MET A 1 -21.00 -19.74 -5.85
C MET A 1 -20.67 -18.60 -6.80
N LEU A 2 -21.38 -18.43 -7.91
CA LEU A 2 -21.14 -17.38 -8.93
C LEU A 2 -21.13 -15.96 -8.33
N PHE A 3 -22.12 -15.58 -7.51
CA PHE A 3 -22.17 -14.25 -6.88
C PHE A 3 -20.94 -13.92 -6.04
N LYS A 4 -20.41 -14.88 -5.27
CA LYS A 4 -19.17 -14.66 -4.49
C LYS A 4 -17.94 -14.47 -5.37
N CYS A 5 -17.85 -15.18 -6.48
CA CYS A 5 -16.75 -14.97 -7.44
C CYS A 5 -16.84 -13.59 -8.09
N LEU A 6 -18.04 -13.12 -8.45
CA LEU A 6 -18.25 -11.79 -9.00
C LEU A 6 -17.95 -10.69 -7.98
N GLU A 7 -18.33 -10.87 -6.71
CA GLU A 7 -18.00 -9.96 -5.61
C GLU A 7 -16.47 -9.82 -5.46
N LEU A 8 -15.75 -10.93 -5.37
CA LEU A 8 -14.29 -10.91 -5.21
C LEU A 8 -13.58 -10.30 -6.44
N LEU A 9 -14.09 -10.55 -7.63
CA LEU A 9 -13.58 -9.94 -8.85
C LEU A 9 -13.81 -8.42 -8.85
N ALA A 10 -14.99 -7.97 -8.46
CA ALA A 10 -15.31 -6.53 -8.33
C ALA A 10 -14.38 -5.85 -7.30
N VAL A 11 -14.19 -6.47 -6.13
CA VAL A 11 -13.24 -6.00 -5.11
C VAL A 11 -11.83 -5.88 -5.68
N ALA A 12 -11.34 -6.91 -6.39
CA ALA A 12 -10.01 -6.89 -6.99
C ALA A 12 -9.85 -5.76 -8.02
N VAL A 13 -10.82 -5.59 -8.91
CA VAL A 13 -10.78 -4.56 -9.97
C VAL A 13 -10.81 -3.16 -9.36
N ILE A 14 -11.74 -2.90 -8.43
CA ILE A 14 -11.86 -1.58 -7.78
C ILE A 14 -10.59 -1.26 -6.98
N ALA A 15 -10.09 -2.20 -6.18
CA ALA A 15 -8.87 -2.02 -5.40
C ALA A 15 -7.65 -1.78 -6.30
N TYR A 16 -7.52 -2.50 -7.42
CA TYR A 16 -6.47 -2.30 -8.40
C TYR A 16 -6.53 -0.88 -9.02
N LEU A 17 -7.71 -0.43 -9.41
CA LEU A 17 -7.89 0.92 -10.00
C LEU A 17 -7.55 2.02 -9.00
N ILE A 18 -8.01 1.90 -7.74
CA ILE A 18 -7.65 2.85 -6.66
C ILE A 18 -6.14 2.83 -6.41
N GLY A 19 -5.54 1.64 -6.32
CA GLY A 19 -4.09 1.47 -6.17
C GLY A 19 -3.30 2.10 -7.32
N SER A 20 -3.83 2.01 -8.54
CA SER A 20 -3.22 2.54 -9.76
C SER A 20 -3.15 4.05 -9.81
N ILE A 21 -3.90 4.82 -8.99
CA ILE A 21 -3.83 6.27 -8.93
C ILE A 21 -2.39 6.70 -8.60
N PRO A 22 -1.66 7.36 -9.52
CA PRO A 22 -0.25 7.62 -9.36
C PRO A 22 0.00 8.96 -8.64
N THR A 23 -0.26 9.02 -7.34
CA THR A 23 -0.24 10.23 -6.50
C THR A 23 1.02 11.07 -6.66
N GLY A 24 2.20 10.45 -6.57
CA GLY A 24 3.47 11.16 -6.73
C GLY A 24 3.69 11.71 -8.14
N TYR A 25 3.28 10.98 -9.18
CA TYR A 25 3.32 11.48 -10.57
C TYR A 25 2.41 12.70 -10.75
N ILE A 26 1.16 12.62 -10.28
CA ILE A 26 0.18 13.71 -10.41
C ILE A 26 0.70 14.97 -9.73
N ILE A 27 1.21 14.85 -8.50
CA ILE A 27 1.70 15.98 -7.71
C ILE A 27 2.93 16.62 -8.37
N VAL A 28 3.92 15.82 -8.79
CA VAL A 28 5.13 16.36 -9.44
C VAL A 28 4.77 17.01 -10.78
N LYS A 29 3.96 16.34 -11.59
CA LYS A 29 3.52 16.89 -12.89
C LYS A 29 2.77 18.21 -12.74
N ALA A 30 1.88 18.32 -11.75
CA ALA A 30 1.13 19.54 -11.47
C ALA A 30 2.01 20.69 -10.95
N LYS A 31 3.08 20.38 -10.18
CA LYS A 31 3.94 21.41 -9.59
C LYS A 31 5.10 21.86 -10.47
N THR A 32 5.62 20.97 -11.33
CA THR A 32 6.86 21.24 -12.09
C THR A 32 6.72 21.06 -13.60
N GLY A 33 5.61 20.51 -14.07
CA GLY A 33 5.44 20.11 -15.47
C GLY A 33 6.26 18.86 -15.87
N GLN A 34 7.13 18.34 -15.01
CA GLN A 34 8.04 17.23 -15.31
C GLN A 34 7.39 15.86 -15.08
N ASP A 35 7.88 14.85 -15.77
CA ASP A 35 7.55 13.45 -15.50
C ASP A 35 8.52 12.89 -14.46
N ILE A 36 8.02 12.53 -13.27
CA ILE A 36 8.84 11.99 -12.19
C ILE A 36 9.60 10.70 -12.58
N ARG A 37 9.13 9.98 -13.62
CA ARG A 37 9.77 8.74 -14.10
C ARG A 37 11.09 9.01 -14.82
N THR A 38 11.33 10.25 -15.26
CA THR A 38 12.59 10.67 -15.90
C THR A 38 13.58 11.27 -14.91
N VAL A 39 13.21 11.37 -13.61
CA VAL A 39 14.02 12.07 -12.59
C VAL A 39 14.38 11.12 -11.44
N GLY A 40 15.57 11.26 -10.92
CA GLY A 40 16.04 10.53 -9.74
C GLY A 40 16.04 9.01 -9.93
N SER A 41 15.21 8.29 -9.15
CA SER A 41 15.10 6.82 -9.25
C SER A 41 14.09 6.33 -10.29
N GLY A 42 13.39 7.23 -10.98
CA GLY A 42 12.31 6.89 -11.89
C GLY A 42 11.03 6.32 -11.22
N SER A 43 11.02 6.18 -9.90
CA SER A 43 9.86 5.68 -9.15
C SER A 43 8.86 6.81 -8.88
N THR A 44 7.57 6.49 -8.86
CA THR A 44 6.49 7.43 -8.52
C THR A 44 6.27 7.61 -7.01
N GLY A 45 7.02 6.89 -6.16
CA GLY A 45 6.84 6.90 -4.71
C GLY A 45 7.40 8.13 -4.00
N ALA A 46 6.99 8.33 -2.74
CA ALA A 46 7.30 9.49 -1.90
C ALA A 46 8.81 9.82 -1.82
N THR A 47 9.70 8.81 -1.76
CA THR A 47 11.16 9.02 -1.67
C THR A 47 11.71 9.73 -2.92
N ASN A 48 11.18 9.45 -4.11
CA ASN A 48 11.59 10.15 -5.33
C ASN A 48 10.97 11.55 -5.39
N VAL A 49 9.72 11.70 -4.96
CA VAL A 49 9.05 13.00 -4.83
C VAL A 49 9.84 13.93 -3.90
N LYS A 50 10.39 13.42 -2.78
CA LYS A 50 11.26 14.19 -1.88
C LYS A 50 12.46 14.81 -2.60
N ARG A 51 13.06 14.10 -3.57
CA ARG A 51 14.21 14.60 -4.32
C ARG A 51 13.89 15.78 -5.23
N VAL A 52 12.63 15.82 -5.72
CA VAL A 52 12.16 16.85 -6.66
C VAL A 52 11.51 18.03 -5.95
N LEU A 53 10.65 17.76 -4.95
CA LEU A 53 9.78 18.75 -4.30
C LEU A 53 10.06 18.97 -2.81
N GLY A 54 10.99 18.20 -2.21
CA GLY A 54 11.36 18.35 -0.81
C GLY A 54 10.50 17.56 0.18
N LYS A 55 10.78 17.78 1.49
CA LYS A 55 10.30 16.97 2.62
C LYS A 55 8.77 17.02 2.80
N ASN A 56 8.14 18.15 2.60
CA ASN A 56 6.70 18.30 2.80
C ASN A 56 5.91 17.43 1.83
N TYR A 57 6.33 17.38 0.58
CA TYR A 57 5.70 16.53 -0.44
C TYR A 57 6.00 15.05 -0.26
N PHE A 58 7.12 14.70 0.39
CA PHE A 58 7.37 13.33 0.82
C PHE A 58 6.26 12.84 1.75
N PHE A 59 5.96 13.59 2.81
CA PHE A 59 4.91 13.21 3.77
C PHE A 59 3.53 13.21 3.14
N LEU A 60 3.23 14.19 2.29
CA LEU A 60 1.95 14.24 1.57
C LEU A 60 1.74 12.99 0.70
N VAL A 61 2.71 12.65 -0.14
CA VAL A 61 2.60 11.48 -1.02
C VAL A 61 2.59 10.19 -0.22
N MET A 62 3.40 10.09 0.84
CA MET A 62 3.41 8.93 1.73
C MET A 62 2.04 8.71 2.38
N LEU A 63 1.40 9.79 2.87
CA LEU A 63 0.06 9.72 3.46
C LEU A 63 -0.99 9.31 2.42
N LEU A 64 -1.01 9.95 1.25
CA LEU A 64 -1.96 9.64 0.19
C LEU A 64 -1.80 8.20 -0.33
N ASP A 65 -0.57 7.72 -0.45
CA ASP A 65 -0.29 6.34 -0.85
C ASP A 65 -0.71 5.33 0.24
N ALA A 66 -0.56 5.68 1.52
CA ALA A 66 -1.06 4.86 2.62
C ALA A 66 -2.61 4.84 2.66
N LEU A 67 -3.24 5.99 2.49
CA LEU A 67 -4.70 6.10 2.44
C LEU A 67 -5.31 5.31 1.28
N LYS A 68 -4.73 5.41 0.07
CA LYS A 68 -5.22 4.60 -1.06
C LYS A 68 -4.99 3.10 -0.86
N GLY A 69 -3.97 2.72 -0.07
CA GLY A 69 -3.76 1.34 0.36
C GLY A 69 -4.81 0.86 1.35
N ALA A 70 -5.14 1.69 2.34
CA ALA A 70 -6.10 1.35 3.39
C ALA A 70 -7.56 1.32 2.89
N LEU A 71 -7.95 2.30 2.08
CA LEU A 71 -9.35 2.50 1.67
C LEU A 71 -10.00 1.26 1.04
N PRO A 72 -9.43 0.58 0.02
CA PRO A 72 -10.06 -0.59 -0.57
C PRO A 72 -10.20 -1.75 0.42
N VAL A 73 -9.24 -1.91 1.33
CA VAL A 73 -9.28 -2.95 2.36
C VAL A 73 -10.39 -2.69 3.37
N ILE A 74 -10.56 -1.43 3.82
CA ILE A 74 -11.64 -1.04 4.71
C ILE A 74 -13.00 -1.25 4.03
N LEU A 75 -13.15 -0.82 2.79
CA LEU A 75 -14.38 -1.03 2.02
C LEU A 75 -14.69 -2.52 1.86
N ALA A 76 -13.69 -3.35 1.56
CA ALA A 76 -13.87 -4.79 1.47
C ALA A 76 -14.29 -5.41 2.82
N LYS A 77 -13.80 -4.92 3.95
CA LYS A 77 -14.26 -5.36 5.29
C LYS A 77 -15.69 -4.95 5.60
N LEU A 78 -16.12 -3.78 5.16
CA LEU A 78 -17.46 -3.25 5.44
C LEU A 78 -18.55 -3.87 4.55
N PHE A 79 -18.23 -4.12 3.28
CA PHE A 79 -19.20 -4.53 2.27
C PHE A 79 -19.13 -6.03 1.90
N ALA A 80 -18.12 -6.76 2.40
CA ALA A 80 -18.05 -8.20 2.17
C ALA A 80 -19.24 -8.90 2.81
N THR A 81 -19.92 -9.75 2.04
CA THR A 81 -21.05 -10.53 2.54
C THR A 81 -20.58 -11.59 3.53
N VAL A 82 -21.48 -11.98 4.45
CA VAL A 82 -21.20 -12.97 5.48
C VAL A 82 -20.77 -14.31 4.84
N GLY A 83 -19.71 -14.92 5.36
CA GLY A 83 -19.20 -16.22 4.91
C GLY A 83 -17.77 -16.14 4.36
N LEU A 84 -17.48 -16.88 3.28
CA LEU A 84 -16.11 -17.03 2.74
C LEU A 84 -15.43 -15.70 2.39
N SER A 85 -16.18 -14.69 2.02
CA SER A 85 -15.68 -13.38 1.62
C SER A 85 -15.16 -12.54 2.79
N LEU A 86 -15.59 -12.75 4.04
CA LEU A 86 -15.17 -11.96 5.21
C LEU A 86 -13.65 -11.96 5.46
N GLY A 87 -12.96 -13.08 5.20
CA GLY A 87 -11.51 -13.16 5.35
C GLY A 87 -10.74 -12.90 4.07
N LEU A 88 -11.30 -13.28 2.91
CA LEU A 88 -10.62 -13.23 1.62
C LEU A 88 -10.75 -11.88 0.92
N ALA A 89 -11.92 -11.23 0.98
CA ALA A 89 -12.13 -9.96 0.28
C ALA A 89 -11.15 -8.86 0.71
N PRO A 90 -10.88 -8.63 2.02
CA PRO A 90 -9.86 -7.67 2.45
C PRO A 90 -8.43 -8.02 1.96
N VAL A 91 -8.08 -9.31 1.92
CA VAL A 91 -6.78 -9.76 1.43
C VAL A 91 -6.66 -9.56 -0.09
N ILE A 92 -7.70 -9.89 -0.84
CA ILE A 92 -7.75 -9.64 -2.29
C ILE A 92 -7.63 -8.14 -2.58
N ALA A 93 -8.33 -7.29 -1.83
CA ALA A 93 -8.20 -5.84 -1.94
C ALA A 93 -6.78 -5.37 -1.65
N ALA A 94 -6.14 -5.90 -0.60
CA ALA A 94 -4.77 -5.56 -0.22
C ALA A 94 -3.76 -5.95 -1.32
N ILE A 95 -3.86 -7.15 -1.87
CA ILE A 95 -3.00 -7.60 -2.98
C ILE A 95 -3.24 -6.73 -4.23
N ALA A 96 -4.50 -6.53 -4.59
CA ALA A 96 -4.87 -5.79 -5.81
C ALA A 96 -4.40 -4.33 -5.75
N VAL A 97 -4.52 -3.65 -4.61
CA VAL A 97 -4.05 -2.26 -4.47
C VAL A 97 -2.53 -2.16 -4.53
N ILE A 98 -1.79 -3.13 -4.00
CA ILE A 98 -0.32 -3.22 -4.10
C ILE A 98 0.11 -3.39 -5.56
N ILE A 99 -0.54 -4.30 -6.29
CA ILE A 99 -0.29 -4.50 -7.72
C ILE A 99 -0.63 -3.21 -8.49
N GLY A 100 -1.77 -2.57 -8.20
CA GLY A 100 -2.16 -1.31 -8.83
C GLY A 100 -1.13 -0.20 -8.63
N HIS A 101 -0.60 -0.04 -7.40
CA HIS A 101 0.45 0.96 -7.13
C HIS A 101 1.75 0.65 -7.87
N SER A 102 2.18 -0.61 -7.93
CA SER A 102 3.45 -0.99 -8.58
C SER A 102 3.34 -1.14 -10.09
N LYS A 103 2.17 -1.56 -10.59
CA LYS A 103 1.86 -1.77 -12.01
C LYS A 103 0.63 -0.96 -12.41
N SER A 104 0.72 0.36 -12.28
CA SER A 104 -0.39 1.27 -12.57
C SER A 104 -0.80 1.23 -14.04
N VAL A 105 -2.08 0.94 -14.30
CA VAL A 105 -2.66 1.00 -15.66
C VAL A 105 -2.56 2.42 -16.24
N PHE A 106 -2.65 3.47 -15.40
CA PHE A 106 -2.56 4.86 -15.83
C PHE A 106 -1.15 5.29 -16.24
N LEU A 107 -0.12 4.49 -15.90
CA LEU A 107 1.28 4.78 -16.20
C LEU A 107 1.94 3.66 -17.05
N GLN A 108 1.16 2.96 -17.88
CA GLN A 108 1.67 1.88 -18.72
C GLN A 108 2.39 0.79 -17.88
N PHE A 109 1.78 0.42 -16.76
CA PHE A 109 2.27 -0.58 -15.80
C PHE A 109 3.62 -0.25 -15.13
N LYS A 110 4.00 1.05 -15.12
CA LYS A 110 5.19 1.56 -14.43
C LYS A 110 4.78 2.40 -13.24
N GLY A 111 4.98 1.91 -12.04
CA GLY A 111 4.54 2.57 -10.79
C GLY A 111 5.65 2.73 -9.75
N GLY A 112 5.24 2.71 -8.47
CA GLY A 112 6.13 2.83 -7.32
C GLY A 112 6.49 1.48 -6.70
N LYS A 113 7.08 1.52 -5.49
CA LYS A 113 7.53 0.33 -4.72
C LYS A 113 6.50 -0.18 -3.72
N SER A 114 5.32 0.41 -3.66
CA SER A 114 4.18 0.06 -2.82
C SER A 114 4.41 0.05 -1.29
N VAL A 115 5.53 0.57 -0.78
CA VAL A 115 5.85 0.52 0.66
C VAL A 115 4.78 1.25 1.48
N ALA A 116 4.47 2.50 1.17
CA ALA A 116 3.46 3.28 1.89
C ALA A 116 2.06 2.67 1.74
N SER A 117 1.71 2.20 0.54
CA SER A 117 0.43 1.51 0.30
C SER A 117 0.37 0.19 1.08
N GLY A 118 1.48 -0.56 1.20
CA GLY A 118 1.58 -1.77 2.00
C GLY A 118 1.36 -1.51 3.49
N VAL A 119 1.96 -0.45 4.05
CA VAL A 119 1.68 -0.03 5.43
C VAL A 119 0.19 0.30 5.59
N GLY A 120 -0.40 1.00 4.63
CA GLY A 120 -1.83 1.32 4.62
C GLY A 120 -2.71 0.06 4.62
N THR A 121 -2.39 -0.95 3.81
CA THR A 121 -3.14 -2.22 3.79
C THR A 121 -3.03 -2.96 5.13
N ILE A 122 -1.84 -3.04 5.73
CA ILE A 122 -1.63 -3.68 7.03
C ILE A 122 -2.40 -2.95 8.13
N LEU A 123 -2.37 -1.61 8.17
CA LEU A 123 -3.17 -0.79 9.08
C LEU A 123 -4.67 -1.09 8.96
N ALA A 124 -5.17 -1.26 7.75
CA ALA A 124 -6.58 -1.57 7.50
C ALA A 124 -6.93 -3.02 7.86
N LEU A 125 -6.02 -3.97 7.67
CA LEU A 125 -6.22 -5.38 8.06
C LEU A 125 -6.22 -5.53 9.59
N ASN A 126 -5.21 -5.00 10.25
CA ASN A 126 -5.10 -4.94 11.71
C ASN A 126 -4.36 -3.66 12.12
N TRP A 127 -5.07 -2.72 12.74
CA TRP A 127 -4.53 -1.41 13.05
C TRP A 127 -3.38 -1.46 14.07
N ILE A 128 -3.41 -2.40 15.03
CA ILE A 128 -2.35 -2.56 16.03
C ILE A 128 -1.06 -3.02 15.34
N VAL A 129 -1.16 -4.06 14.49
CA VAL A 129 -0.02 -4.53 13.68
C VAL A 129 0.53 -3.39 12.83
N GLY A 130 -0.35 -2.67 12.13
CA GLY A 130 0.05 -1.57 11.28
C GLY A 130 0.79 -0.45 12.03
N LEU A 131 0.36 -0.11 13.27
CA LEU A 131 1.08 0.85 14.11
C LEU A 131 2.45 0.34 14.55
N ILE A 132 2.55 -0.93 14.95
CA ILE A 132 3.83 -1.54 15.33
C ILE A 132 4.80 -1.50 14.14
N ILE A 133 4.35 -1.92 12.96
CA ILE A 133 5.15 -1.94 11.73
C ILE A 133 5.56 -0.54 11.30
N ALA A 134 4.65 0.44 11.40
CA ALA A 134 4.98 1.85 11.12
C ALA A 134 6.03 2.41 12.10
N LEU A 135 5.93 2.06 13.38
CA LEU A 135 6.92 2.45 14.40
C LEU A 135 8.28 1.81 14.11
N VAL A 136 8.33 0.50 13.87
CA VAL A 136 9.57 -0.22 13.50
C VAL A 136 10.20 0.41 12.26
N TRP A 137 9.42 0.64 11.22
CA TRP A 137 9.88 1.32 10.01
C TRP A 137 10.46 2.70 10.31
N GLY A 138 9.75 3.50 11.13
CA GLY A 138 10.17 4.84 11.50
C GLY A 138 11.49 4.86 12.28
N VAL A 139 11.61 4.01 13.31
CA VAL A 139 12.83 3.90 14.13
C VAL A 139 14.02 3.46 13.28
N ILE A 140 13.89 2.39 12.50
CA ILE A 140 14.97 1.87 11.65
C ILE A 140 15.37 2.91 10.59
N THR A 141 14.41 3.56 9.94
CA THR A 141 14.69 4.59 8.94
C THR A 141 15.38 5.82 9.56
N TYR A 142 14.97 6.22 10.78
CA TYR A 142 15.57 7.35 11.48
C TYR A 142 17.02 7.07 11.89
N THR A 143 17.29 5.88 12.43
CA THR A 143 18.63 5.48 12.89
C THR A 143 19.59 5.19 11.74
N THR A 144 19.14 4.42 10.74
CA THR A 144 20.00 4.00 9.61
C THR A 144 20.09 5.03 8.49
N LYS A 145 19.17 5.99 8.43
CA LYS A 145 18.98 6.94 7.31
C LYS A 145 18.56 6.28 5.99
N TYR A 146 18.33 4.95 5.97
CA TYR A 146 17.94 4.20 4.78
C TYR A 146 16.48 3.74 4.88
N VAL A 147 15.60 4.36 4.05
CA VAL A 147 14.17 3.98 3.95
C VAL A 147 14.01 2.51 3.53
N SER A 148 14.89 2.00 2.66
CA SER A 148 14.83 0.61 2.20
C SER A 148 15.09 -0.40 3.31
N VAL A 149 16.04 -0.13 4.20
CA VAL A 149 16.36 -1.00 5.35
C VAL A 149 15.15 -1.06 6.29
N GLY A 150 14.58 0.10 6.65
CA GLY A 150 13.37 0.14 7.46
C GLY A 150 12.22 -0.64 6.83
N SER A 151 12.04 -0.54 5.50
CA SER A 151 10.96 -1.23 4.79
C SER A 151 11.15 -2.76 4.79
N ILE A 152 12.36 -3.24 4.54
CA ILE A 152 12.65 -4.69 4.53
C ILE A 152 12.43 -5.28 5.93
N ILE A 153 12.98 -4.65 6.97
CA ILE A 153 12.84 -5.15 8.35
C ILE A 153 11.37 -5.13 8.79
N ALA A 154 10.65 -4.04 8.52
CA ALA A 154 9.24 -3.92 8.85
C ALA A 154 8.40 -5.02 8.18
N LEU A 155 8.64 -5.30 6.88
CA LEU A 155 7.94 -6.36 6.16
C LEU A 155 8.29 -7.75 6.70
N LEU A 156 9.55 -8.04 6.99
CA LEU A 156 9.97 -9.33 7.56
C LEU A 156 9.37 -9.60 8.94
N ILE A 157 9.13 -8.58 9.74
CA ILE A 157 8.55 -8.72 11.08
C ILE A 157 7.01 -8.83 10.99
N SER A 158 6.38 -8.29 9.97
CA SER A 158 4.93 -8.17 9.89
C SER A 158 4.15 -9.50 10.02
N PRO A 159 4.53 -10.63 9.40
CA PRO A 159 3.80 -11.89 9.57
C PRO A 159 3.87 -12.42 11.00
N PHE A 160 5.00 -12.24 11.67
CA PHE A 160 5.16 -12.68 13.07
C PHE A 160 4.26 -11.86 14.01
N VAL A 161 4.28 -10.52 13.89
CA VAL A 161 3.41 -9.66 14.68
C VAL A 161 1.94 -9.98 14.41
N MET A 162 1.57 -10.21 13.15
CA MET A 162 0.22 -10.58 12.74
C MET A 162 -0.21 -11.90 13.38
N TYR A 163 0.68 -12.90 13.42
CA TYR A 163 0.44 -14.20 14.02
C TYR A 163 0.29 -14.12 15.54
N PHE A 164 1.23 -13.47 16.24
CA PHE A 164 1.21 -13.34 17.69
C PHE A 164 0.02 -12.50 18.22
N LEU A 165 -0.53 -11.62 17.42
CA LEU A 165 -1.76 -10.88 17.74
C LEU A 165 -3.03 -11.63 17.28
N HIS A 166 -2.94 -12.94 17.05
CA HIS A 166 -4.07 -13.81 16.71
C HIS A 166 -4.93 -13.31 15.55
N SER A 167 -4.31 -12.67 14.56
CA SER A 167 -5.02 -12.23 13.37
C SER A 167 -5.44 -13.43 12.50
N PRO A 168 -6.49 -13.29 11.67
CA PRO A 168 -6.89 -14.35 10.74
C PRO A 168 -5.72 -14.86 9.92
N ILE A 169 -5.62 -16.17 9.71
CA ILE A 169 -4.50 -16.80 9.01
C ILE A 169 -4.30 -16.23 7.59
N ALA A 170 -5.38 -15.81 6.93
CA ALA A 170 -5.30 -15.15 5.63
C ALA A 170 -4.52 -13.83 5.69
N TYR A 171 -4.58 -13.08 6.81
CA TYR A 171 -3.83 -11.84 6.99
C TYR A 171 -2.35 -12.12 7.27
N VAL A 172 -2.07 -13.18 8.03
CA VAL A 172 -0.69 -13.66 8.25
C VAL A 172 -0.06 -14.04 6.91
N ALA A 173 -0.77 -14.84 6.11
CA ALA A 173 -0.31 -15.27 4.79
C ALA A 173 -0.11 -14.10 3.80
N TYR A 174 -0.90 -13.04 3.91
CA TYR A 174 -0.69 -11.83 3.12
C TYR A 174 0.62 -11.11 3.47
N CYS A 175 1.03 -11.15 4.74
CA CYS A 175 2.26 -10.49 5.22
C CYS A 175 3.52 -11.33 4.96
N ALA A 176 3.39 -12.64 4.76
CA ALA A 176 4.50 -13.58 4.52
C ALA A 176 4.96 -13.58 3.06
#